data_74ed9cd8e055e92d5ecbd444923a41e1
#
_entry.id   74ed9cd8e055e92d5ecbd444923a41e1
#
_cell.length_a   1.000
_cell.length_b   1.000
_cell.length_c   1.000
_cell.angle_alpha   90.00
_cell.angle_beta   90.00
_cell.angle_gamma   90.00
#
_symmetry.space_group_name_H-M   'P 1'
#
loop_
_entity.id
_entity.type
_entity.pdbx_description
1 polymer ?
#
loop_
_entity_poly.entity_id
_entity_poly.type
_entity_poly.pdbx_seq_one_letter_code
_entity_poly.pdbx_strand_id
1 'polypeptide(L)'
;MPIGAPNSLSDCKRFFLEPRSPKQRQYEALRAYFAEERPSAEAARAFGYTPGSFQVMCHRFRREPTPSFFVTPQPGPRSQPKKSAARDLVVELRKRNHSVYEISEVLKSRALGLSPTAVREVLKAEGFAPLPRRLDEDRPDRPRPTLEAAADVRQLSLAPRRFETACGGLFLFVPGLVALALDRLAKSAALPGSKMIPASHALRSMLALKLWSIEHRSHVMPHVADEGLSLLAGLNVIPKRSFLSEYSSRVGHQQIVDLQAAYHKQIAGDGLFTGGSFNLDFHSIPYYGEHPLVQCHFVAMRSRRQKSVLTFLAQDLDGRAFCYSNADLRKGEESEEIFKFIAFWKRVHRALPRHLVFDSKLTTLANLARLDTMGITFMTLRARSPSLKKEGALLPASAFREVELDVPTRRYRFPKVYERAVQIAKRTFRQLVIKDLGHEEATILLTNDRKSAKNVITRYAKRMLIENALSDAVRFFHMNALSSAVGIKVDFDMALLVIASGLYRQLAKNMRGYADAQAGHIFRDLINMPATVTVGASDVTVRFHRRAHLPIIIDSGMLDSPVKVPWWNGSTLRMLA
;
A
#
# COMPACT_ATOMS: atom_id res chain seq x y z
N MET A 1 7.04 -17.84 25.29
CA MET A 1 7.66 -17.93 26.62
C MET A 1 6.82 -17.12 27.57
N PRO A 2 6.35 -17.65 28.68
CA PRO A 2 5.61 -16.90 29.68
C PRO A 2 6.55 -15.88 30.31
N ILE A 3 6.07 -14.66 30.45
CA ILE A 3 6.71 -13.60 31.21
C ILE A 3 6.74 -14.11 32.66
N GLY A 4 7.93 -14.50 33.13
CA GLY A 4 8.15 -14.92 34.52
C GLY A 4 7.72 -13.83 35.46
N ALA A 5 7.10 -14.22 36.54
CA ALA A 5 6.66 -13.32 37.61
C ALA A 5 7.80 -12.41 38.06
N PRO A 6 7.61 -11.09 38.16
CA PRO A 6 8.61 -10.19 38.71
C PRO A 6 8.50 -10.25 40.22
N ASN A 7 9.29 -11.07 40.89
CA ASN A 7 9.24 -11.09 42.35
C ASN A 7 10.55 -11.55 43.01
N SER A 8 11.63 -10.83 42.70
CA SER A 8 12.68 -10.71 43.69
C SER A 8 12.71 -9.25 44.16
N LEU A 9 12.98 -9.01 45.45
CA LEU A 9 13.19 -7.65 46.03
C LEU A 9 14.23 -6.86 45.23
N SER A 10 15.12 -7.56 44.49
CA SER A 10 16.14 -7.01 43.59
C SER A 10 15.54 -6.38 42.33
N ASP A 11 14.47 -6.92 41.77
CA ASP A 11 13.84 -6.38 40.56
C ASP A 11 13.03 -5.13 40.85
N CYS A 12 12.38 -5.08 42.02
CA CYS A 12 11.70 -3.87 42.50
C CYS A 12 12.69 -2.72 42.79
N LYS A 13 13.86 -3.03 43.35
CA LYS A 13 14.93 -2.04 43.57
C LYS A 13 15.49 -1.49 42.23
N ARG A 14 15.66 -2.34 41.24
CA ARG A 14 16.12 -1.94 39.88
C ARG A 14 15.22 -0.89 39.24
N PHE A 15 13.91 -0.94 39.48
CA PHE A 15 12.98 0.05 38.94
C PHE A 15 13.36 1.47 39.37
N PHE A 16 13.81 1.66 40.59
CA PHE A 16 14.20 2.97 41.17
C PHE A 16 15.66 3.32 40.87
N LEU A 17 16.55 2.35 40.89
CA LEU A 17 17.98 2.56 40.73
C LEU A 17 18.42 2.67 39.25
N GLU A 18 17.68 2.03 38.32
CA GLU A 18 17.94 2.06 36.90
C GLU A 18 16.73 2.65 36.14
N PRO A 19 16.42 3.93 36.28
CA PRO A 19 15.25 4.55 35.71
C PRO A 19 15.31 4.55 34.19
N ARG A 20 14.26 4.01 33.53
CA ARG A 20 14.18 3.81 32.08
C ARG A 20 13.79 5.08 31.30
N SER A 21 13.15 6.04 31.94
CA SER A 21 12.77 7.29 31.29
C SER A 21 13.58 8.47 31.78
N PRO A 22 13.86 9.50 30.97
CA PRO A 22 14.58 10.71 31.41
C PRO A 22 13.90 11.42 32.55
N LYS A 23 12.57 11.45 32.60
CA LYS A 23 11.79 12.09 33.66
C LYS A 23 11.88 11.33 34.99
N GLN A 24 11.79 10.01 34.93
CA GLN A 24 11.98 9.15 36.09
C GLN A 24 13.41 9.31 36.66
N ARG A 25 14.43 9.30 35.78
CA ARG A 25 15.83 9.50 36.17
C ARG A 25 16.03 10.85 36.87
N GLN A 26 15.42 11.89 36.33
CA GLN A 26 15.48 13.22 36.90
C GLN A 26 14.83 13.27 38.30
N TYR A 27 13.65 12.64 38.42
CA TYR A 27 12.93 12.55 39.70
C TYR A 27 13.75 11.78 40.75
N GLU A 28 14.23 10.58 40.41
CA GLU A 28 14.99 9.75 41.36
C GLU A 28 16.32 10.41 41.78
N ALA A 29 17.00 11.10 40.88
CA ALA A 29 18.22 11.84 41.20
C ALA A 29 17.94 13.00 42.20
N LEU A 30 16.87 13.77 41.97
CA LEU A 30 16.46 14.85 42.90
C LEU A 30 15.98 14.28 44.24
N ARG A 31 15.22 13.17 44.22
CA ARG A 31 14.75 12.49 45.44
C ARG A 31 15.93 11.99 46.28
N ALA A 32 16.92 11.36 45.66
CA ALA A 32 18.14 10.90 46.35
C ALA A 32 18.91 12.02 47.02
N TYR A 33 18.94 13.22 46.42
CA TYR A 33 19.62 14.38 47.01
C TYR A 33 18.78 15.10 48.07
N PHE A 34 17.50 15.42 47.78
CA PHE A 34 16.68 16.25 48.65
C PHE A 34 15.94 15.48 49.76
N ALA A 35 15.60 14.20 49.52
CA ALA A 35 14.83 13.40 50.46
C ALA A 35 15.68 12.33 51.18
N GLU A 36 16.68 11.77 50.51
CA GLU A 36 17.59 10.78 51.08
C GLU A 36 18.90 11.42 51.60
N GLU A 37 19.05 12.73 51.44
CA GLU A 37 20.21 13.52 51.89
C GLU A 37 21.57 13.01 51.40
N ARG A 38 21.60 12.32 50.26
CA ARG A 38 22.85 11.84 49.66
C ARG A 38 23.73 13.02 49.21
N PRO A 39 25.05 12.91 49.33
CA PRO A 39 25.96 13.90 48.79
C PRO A 39 25.70 14.16 47.31
N SER A 40 25.69 15.45 46.89
CA SER A 40 25.37 15.87 45.50
C SER A 40 26.20 15.12 44.42
N ALA A 41 27.50 14.90 44.70
CA ALA A 41 28.39 14.17 43.78
C ALA A 41 28.03 12.69 43.68
N GLU A 42 27.51 12.07 44.73
CA GLU A 42 27.09 10.68 44.76
C GLU A 42 25.74 10.51 44.04
N ALA A 43 24.78 11.37 44.33
CA ALA A 43 23.48 11.36 43.64
C ALA A 43 23.64 11.59 42.11
N ALA A 44 24.51 12.54 41.73
CA ALA A 44 24.82 12.77 40.32
C ALA A 44 25.38 11.51 39.63
N ARG A 45 26.38 10.89 40.27
CA ARG A 45 27.05 9.69 39.72
C ARG A 45 26.10 8.50 39.62
N ALA A 46 25.25 8.27 40.64
CA ALA A 46 24.31 7.15 40.70
C ALA A 46 23.29 7.18 39.54
N PHE A 47 22.91 8.38 39.09
CA PHE A 47 21.91 8.54 38.04
C PHE A 47 22.49 9.05 36.71
N GLY A 48 23.83 8.99 36.54
CA GLY A 48 24.51 9.27 35.26
C GLY A 48 24.51 10.77 34.89
N TYR A 49 24.51 11.67 35.86
CA TYR A 49 24.68 13.11 35.66
C TYR A 49 26.12 13.56 35.96
N THR A 50 26.57 14.57 35.24
CA THR A 50 27.79 15.28 35.65
C THR A 50 27.48 16.15 36.87
N PRO A 51 28.46 16.38 37.80
CA PRO A 51 28.24 17.22 38.97
C PRO A 51 27.69 18.61 38.62
N GLY A 52 28.18 19.25 37.56
CA GLY A 52 27.72 20.56 37.12
C GLY A 52 26.28 20.54 36.58
N SER A 53 25.91 19.56 35.76
CA SER A 53 24.54 19.43 35.23
C SER A 53 23.53 19.12 36.36
N PHE A 54 23.96 18.32 37.34
CA PHE A 54 23.13 18.02 38.51
C PHE A 54 22.91 19.22 39.39
N GLN A 55 23.93 20.03 39.66
CA GLN A 55 23.82 21.28 40.42
C GLN A 55 22.87 22.28 39.78
N VAL A 56 22.92 22.43 38.46
CA VAL A 56 21.95 23.26 37.69
C VAL A 56 20.53 22.73 37.87
N MET A 57 20.35 21.42 37.85
CA MET A 57 19.04 20.78 38.04
C MET A 57 18.52 21.00 39.46
N CYS A 58 19.36 20.85 40.49
CA CYS A 58 19.02 21.14 41.88
C CYS A 58 18.69 22.63 42.09
N HIS A 59 19.44 23.55 41.45
CA HIS A 59 19.17 24.97 41.51
C HIS A 59 17.81 25.33 40.91
N ARG A 60 17.47 24.76 39.76
CA ARG A 60 16.14 24.94 39.12
C ARG A 60 15.02 24.40 40.03
N PHE A 61 15.20 23.20 40.58
CA PHE A 61 14.21 22.61 41.48
C PHE A 61 13.97 23.43 42.75
N ARG A 62 15.03 24.05 43.34
CA ARG A 62 14.87 24.96 44.48
C ARG A 62 14.08 26.23 44.15
N ARG A 63 14.20 26.73 42.90
CA ARG A 63 13.46 27.92 42.45
C ARG A 63 11.99 27.61 42.15
N GLU A 64 11.72 26.41 41.64
CA GLU A 64 10.38 25.97 41.26
C GLU A 64 10.20 24.49 41.64
N PRO A 65 9.80 24.18 42.89
CA PRO A 65 9.73 22.83 43.43
C PRO A 65 8.50 22.01 42.94
N THR A 66 7.84 22.45 41.89
CA THR A 66 6.66 21.79 41.29
C THR A 66 6.86 21.33 39.85
N PRO A 67 7.97 20.68 39.49
CA PRO A 67 8.08 20.13 38.14
C PRO A 67 7.11 18.96 37.93
N SER A 68 6.45 18.98 36.80
CA SER A 68 5.47 17.95 36.40
C SER A 68 6.16 16.64 36.03
N PHE A 69 6.62 15.85 36.99
CA PHE A 69 7.21 14.54 36.74
C PHE A 69 6.17 13.48 36.34
N PHE A 70 4.98 13.59 36.90
CA PHE A 70 3.89 12.61 36.78
C PHE A 70 2.65 13.20 36.10
N VAL A 71 2.84 14.02 35.08
CA VAL A 71 1.71 14.52 34.28
C VAL A 71 1.19 13.38 33.43
N THR A 72 -0.07 13.03 33.63
CA THR A 72 -0.79 12.22 32.64
C THR A 72 -0.78 12.99 31.33
N PRO A 73 -0.23 12.42 30.22
CA PRO A 73 -0.26 13.10 28.93
C PRO A 73 -1.72 13.34 28.57
N GLN A 74 -2.15 14.59 28.54
CA GLN A 74 -3.44 14.90 27.94
C GLN A 74 -3.29 14.59 26.44
N PRO A 75 -4.06 13.65 25.89
CA PRO A 75 -4.05 13.44 24.47
C PRO A 75 -4.51 14.75 23.83
N GLY A 76 -3.64 15.37 23.03
CA GLY A 76 -4.01 16.51 22.21
C GLY A 76 -5.18 16.16 21.27
N PRO A 77 -5.80 17.14 20.62
CA PRO A 77 -6.92 16.90 19.73
C PRO A 77 -6.56 15.81 18.73
N ARG A 78 -7.38 14.76 18.65
CA ARG A 78 -7.17 13.60 17.78
C ARG A 78 -7.28 13.94 16.28
N SER A 79 -7.84 15.10 15.94
CA SER A 79 -7.97 15.60 14.58
C SER A 79 -7.48 17.03 14.48
N GLN A 80 -6.86 17.37 13.36
CA GLN A 80 -6.40 18.73 13.03
C GLN A 80 -7.03 19.16 11.70
N PRO A 81 -8.33 19.48 11.67
CA PRO A 81 -9.10 19.60 10.43
C PRO A 81 -8.49 20.58 9.44
N LYS A 82 -7.94 21.72 9.88
CA LYS A 82 -7.26 22.69 9.01
C LYS A 82 -5.98 22.12 8.37
N LYS A 83 -5.18 21.38 9.12
CA LYS A 83 -3.97 20.75 8.59
C LYS A 83 -4.34 19.58 7.67
N SER A 84 -5.35 18.80 8.01
CA SER A 84 -5.83 17.69 7.20
C SER A 84 -6.39 18.17 5.86
N ALA A 85 -7.17 19.23 5.85
CA ALA A 85 -7.72 19.81 4.62
C ALA A 85 -6.64 20.40 3.68
N ALA A 86 -5.56 20.96 4.24
CA ALA A 86 -4.49 21.56 3.45
C ALA A 86 -3.37 20.57 3.07
N ARG A 87 -3.37 19.36 3.62
CA ARG A 87 -2.28 18.40 3.54
C ARG A 87 -1.84 18.09 2.12
N ASP A 88 -2.76 17.66 1.28
CA ASP A 88 -2.44 17.21 -0.08
C ASP A 88 -1.83 18.33 -0.91
N LEU A 89 -2.36 19.54 -0.75
CA LEU A 89 -1.83 20.73 -1.41
C LEU A 89 -0.44 21.10 -0.89
N VAL A 90 -0.20 20.99 0.41
CA VAL A 90 1.13 21.21 1.02
C VAL A 90 2.15 20.24 0.44
N VAL A 91 1.78 18.96 0.33
CA VAL A 91 2.64 17.91 -0.24
C VAL A 91 2.91 18.16 -1.72
N GLU A 92 1.87 18.50 -2.49
CA GLU A 92 1.99 18.80 -3.91
C GLU A 92 2.94 19.99 -4.17
N LEU A 93 2.74 21.09 -3.47
CA LEU A 93 3.60 22.28 -3.58
C LEU A 93 5.04 21.99 -3.17
N ARG A 94 5.24 21.19 -2.11
CA ARG A 94 6.58 20.76 -1.68
C ARG A 94 7.27 19.91 -2.72
N LYS A 95 6.57 19.01 -3.39
CA LYS A 95 7.10 18.21 -4.49
C LYS A 95 7.54 19.09 -5.67
N ARG A 96 6.97 20.28 -5.81
CA ARG A 96 7.37 21.33 -6.77
C ARG A 96 8.47 22.24 -6.22
N ASN A 97 9.15 21.86 -5.15
CA ASN A 97 10.23 22.61 -4.48
C ASN A 97 9.83 23.97 -3.88
N HIS A 98 8.55 24.17 -3.55
CA HIS A 98 8.14 25.38 -2.83
C HIS A 98 8.66 25.35 -1.39
N SER A 99 9.12 26.49 -0.89
CA SER A 99 9.51 26.71 0.49
C SER A 99 8.28 26.72 1.41
N VAL A 100 8.47 26.59 2.72
CA VAL A 100 7.38 26.69 3.69
C VAL A 100 6.67 28.04 3.66
N TYR A 101 7.36 29.10 3.27
CA TYR A 101 6.81 30.45 3.15
C TYR A 101 5.92 30.57 1.92
N GLU A 102 6.41 30.15 0.75
CA GLU A 102 5.66 30.13 -0.50
C GLU A 102 4.41 29.24 -0.40
N ILE A 103 4.53 28.07 0.23
CA ILE A 103 3.39 27.20 0.50
C ILE A 103 2.36 27.90 1.40
N SER A 104 2.81 28.58 2.47
CA SER A 104 1.91 29.33 3.35
C SER A 104 1.14 30.43 2.61
N GLU A 105 1.79 31.13 1.69
CA GLU A 105 1.14 32.17 0.86
C GLU A 105 0.10 31.57 -0.09
N VAL A 106 0.44 30.51 -0.81
CA VAL A 106 -0.51 29.81 -1.68
C VAL A 106 -1.71 29.29 -0.90
N LEU A 107 -1.51 28.78 0.32
CA LEU A 107 -2.61 28.31 1.18
C LEU A 107 -3.49 29.47 1.64
N LYS A 108 -2.92 30.63 1.94
CA LYS A 108 -3.69 31.84 2.29
C LYS A 108 -4.59 32.30 1.14
N SER A 109 -4.06 32.32 -0.10
CA SER A 109 -4.83 32.71 -1.28
C SER A 109 -5.99 31.75 -1.60
N ARG A 110 -5.94 30.50 -1.07
CA ARG A 110 -6.99 29.47 -1.26
C ARG A 110 -7.87 29.27 -0.02
N ALA A 111 -7.91 30.22 0.89
CA ALA A 111 -8.68 30.15 2.16
C ALA A 111 -8.36 28.94 3.07
N LEU A 112 -7.22 28.28 2.84
CA LEU A 112 -6.73 27.17 3.65
C LEU A 112 -5.61 27.59 4.62
N GLY A 113 -5.56 28.84 5.03
CA GLY A 113 -4.45 29.51 5.70
C GLY A 113 -3.80 28.69 6.83
N LEU A 114 -2.56 28.27 6.58
CA LEU A 114 -1.64 27.71 7.58
C LEU A 114 -0.42 28.61 7.70
N SER A 115 0.07 28.78 8.95
CA SER A 115 1.34 29.47 9.16
C SER A 115 2.52 28.66 8.60
N PRO A 116 3.67 29.30 8.29
CA PRO A 116 4.87 28.57 7.87
C PRO A 116 5.31 27.47 8.85
N THR A 117 5.13 27.69 10.15
CA THR A 117 5.39 26.69 11.18
C THR A 117 4.46 25.49 11.06
N ALA A 118 3.15 25.72 10.86
CA ALA A 118 2.19 24.63 10.68
C ALA A 118 2.44 23.87 9.36
N VAL A 119 2.83 24.55 8.29
CA VAL A 119 3.27 23.92 7.04
C VAL A 119 4.50 23.04 7.27
N ARG A 120 5.50 23.54 8.02
CA ARG A 120 6.70 22.76 8.38
C ARG A 120 6.34 21.50 9.17
N GLU A 121 5.39 21.58 10.09
CA GLU A 121 4.94 20.42 10.87
C GLU A 121 4.24 19.38 9.98
N VAL A 122 3.38 19.82 9.04
CA VAL A 122 2.76 18.93 8.07
C VAL A 122 3.84 18.23 7.23
N LEU A 123 4.79 18.98 6.67
CA LEU A 123 5.88 18.42 5.86
C LEU A 123 6.76 17.46 6.66
N LYS A 124 7.03 17.79 7.92
CA LYS A 124 7.77 16.92 8.83
C LYS A 124 7.00 15.62 9.11
N ALA A 125 5.68 15.71 9.31
CA ALA A 125 4.81 14.55 9.50
C ALA A 125 4.71 13.67 8.25
N GLU A 126 4.92 14.26 7.05
CA GLU A 126 4.95 13.55 5.76
C GLU A 126 6.34 13.04 5.35
N GLY A 127 7.36 13.22 6.19
CA GLY A 127 8.71 12.70 5.94
C GLY A 127 9.58 13.57 5.01
N PHE A 128 9.16 14.80 4.70
CA PHE A 128 9.99 15.69 3.87
C PHE A 128 11.12 16.32 4.69
N ALA A 129 12.35 16.18 4.18
CA ALA A 129 13.48 16.94 4.70
C ALA A 129 13.36 18.44 4.39
N PRO A 130 14.02 19.32 5.17
CA PRO A 130 14.19 20.71 4.77
C PRO A 130 14.81 20.81 3.38
N LEU A 131 14.36 21.78 2.57
CA LEU A 131 15.03 22.05 1.29
C LEU A 131 16.44 22.58 1.55
N PRO A 132 17.43 22.21 0.73
CA PRO A 132 18.72 22.86 0.73
C PRO A 132 18.54 24.35 0.41
N ARG A 133 19.51 25.17 0.78
CA ARG A 133 19.49 26.59 0.43
C ARG A 133 19.46 26.69 -1.11
N ARG A 134 18.42 27.35 -1.64
CA ARG A 134 18.33 27.60 -3.06
C ARG A 134 19.48 28.51 -3.52
N LEU A 135 20.02 28.22 -4.67
CA LEU A 135 20.89 29.15 -5.38
C LEU A 135 20.05 30.37 -5.79
N ASP A 136 20.70 31.53 -5.92
CA ASP A 136 20.01 32.75 -6.33
C ASP A 136 19.33 32.62 -7.70
N GLU A 137 19.85 31.74 -8.56
CA GLU A 137 19.33 31.38 -9.88
C GLU A 137 18.00 30.60 -9.82
N ASP A 138 17.73 29.91 -8.68
CA ASP A 138 16.52 29.09 -8.48
C ASP A 138 15.38 29.85 -7.79
N ARG A 139 15.54 31.16 -7.56
CA ARG A 139 14.49 31.97 -6.91
C ARG A 139 13.34 32.25 -7.87
N PRO A 140 12.06 32.24 -7.39
CA PRO A 140 10.88 32.41 -8.23
C PRO A 140 10.84 33.70 -9.03
N ASP A 141 11.50 34.74 -8.53
CA ASP A 141 11.49 36.10 -9.06
C ASP A 141 12.41 36.28 -10.28
N ARG A 142 13.24 35.30 -10.59
CA ARG A 142 14.07 35.31 -11.78
C ARG A 142 13.43 34.45 -12.87
N PRO A 143 13.24 34.99 -14.09
CA PRO A 143 12.79 34.18 -15.21
C PRO A 143 13.80 33.05 -15.41
N ARG A 144 13.33 31.80 -15.29
CA ARG A 144 14.15 30.64 -15.63
C ARG A 144 14.52 30.75 -17.10
N PRO A 145 15.81 30.54 -17.47
CA PRO A 145 16.15 30.47 -18.88
C PRO A 145 15.25 29.43 -19.54
N THR A 146 14.59 29.81 -20.61
CA THR A 146 13.88 28.89 -21.50
C THR A 146 14.94 27.94 -22.04
N LEU A 147 14.95 26.70 -21.56
CA LEU A 147 15.76 25.67 -22.19
C LEU A 147 15.32 25.61 -23.66
N GLU A 148 16.28 25.83 -24.56
CA GLU A 148 16.08 25.55 -25.97
C GLU A 148 15.47 24.15 -26.09
N ALA A 149 14.45 24.03 -26.93
CA ALA A 149 13.78 22.76 -27.14
C ALA A 149 14.83 21.75 -27.62
N ALA A 150 15.34 20.92 -26.69
CA ALA A 150 16.24 19.85 -27.08
C ALA A 150 15.51 18.99 -28.13
N ALA A 151 16.22 18.59 -29.18
CA ALA A 151 15.68 17.68 -30.18
C ALA A 151 15.05 16.47 -29.48
N ASP A 152 13.83 16.08 -29.89
CA ASP A 152 13.15 14.94 -29.28
C ASP A 152 13.84 13.62 -29.67
N VAL A 153 14.87 13.28 -28.90
CA VAL A 153 15.64 12.03 -29.09
C VAL A 153 14.83 10.79 -28.70
N ARG A 154 13.61 10.98 -28.22
CA ARG A 154 12.69 9.91 -27.79
C ARG A 154 11.62 9.63 -28.80
N GLN A 155 11.48 10.40 -29.85
CA GLN A 155 10.56 10.10 -30.94
C GLN A 155 10.86 8.72 -31.49
N LEU A 156 9.87 7.80 -31.39
CA LEU A 156 10.04 6.41 -31.76
C LEU A 156 10.39 6.28 -33.24
N SER A 157 11.54 5.68 -33.54
CA SER A 157 11.90 5.28 -34.89
C SER A 157 11.31 3.91 -35.21
N LEU A 158 10.50 3.85 -36.25
CA LEU A 158 9.99 2.61 -36.84
C LEU A 158 10.69 2.28 -38.17
N ALA A 159 11.91 2.77 -38.36
CA ALA A 159 12.73 2.37 -39.50
C ALA A 159 12.92 0.84 -39.51
N PRO A 160 12.84 0.21 -40.72
CA PRO A 160 12.97 -1.23 -40.86
C PRO A 160 14.29 -1.74 -40.24
N ARG A 161 14.18 -2.69 -39.30
CA ARG A 161 15.31 -3.30 -38.62
C ARG A 161 14.92 -4.61 -37.95
N ARG A 162 15.92 -5.40 -37.61
CA ARG A 162 15.76 -6.64 -36.86
C ARG A 162 16.69 -6.65 -35.67
N PHE A 163 16.19 -7.07 -34.52
CA PHE A 163 16.96 -7.17 -33.27
C PHE A 163 16.42 -8.28 -32.37
N GLU A 164 17.23 -8.68 -31.40
CA GLU A 164 16.85 -9.63 -30.36
C GLU A 164 16.48 -8.88 -29.07
N THR A 165 15.51 -9.40 -28.33
CA THR A 165 15.12 -8.88 -27.01
C THR A 165 15.03 -10.01 -26.00
N ALA A 166 15.53 -9.76 -24.78
CA ALA A 166 15.34 -10.66 -23.66
C ALA A 166 13.89 -10.61 -23.13
N CYS A 167 13.21 -9.48 -23.33
CA CYS A 167 11.89 -9.19 -22.81
C CYS A 167 10.75 -9.55 -23.78
N GLY A 168 10.96 -10.54 -24.66
CA GLY A 168 10.01 -10.90 -25.73
C GLY A 168 8.61 -11.20 -25.24
N GLY A 169 8.46 -11.94 -24.14
CA GLY A 169 7.15 -12.28 -23.59
C GLY A 169 6.31 -11.11 -23.12
N LEU A 170 6.91 -9.92 -22.90
CA LEU A 170 6.13 -8.71 -22.60
C LEU A 170 5.16 -8.32 -23.73
N PHE A 171 5.46 -8.70 -24.96
CA PHE A 171 4.57 -8.40 -26.09
C PHE A 171 3.21 -9.10 -25.99
N LEU A 172 3.10 -10.17 -25.20
CA LEU A 172 1.81 -10.81 -24.88
C LEU A 172 0.87 -9.87 -24.10
N PHE A 173 1.38 -8.84 -23.45
CA PHE A 173 0.55 -7.81 -22.78
C PHE A 173 0.10 -6.69 -23.72
N VAL A 174 0.64 -6.57 -24.93
CA VAL A 174 0.29 -5.47 -25.84
C VAL A 174 -1.22 -5.40 -26.14
N PRO A 175 -1.93 -6.50 -26.40
CA PRO A 175 -3.38 -6.45 -26.59
C PRO A 175 -4.10 -5.83 -25.38
N GLY A 176 -3.75 -6.26 -24.17
CA GLY A 176 -4.29 -5.69 -22.93
C GLY A 176 -3.91 -4.22 -22.72
N LEU A 177 -2.67 -3.84 -23.03
CA LEU A 177 -2.22 -2.44 -22.94
C LEU A 177 -2.95 -1.52 -23.93
N VAL A 178 -3.25 -2.03 -25.14
CA VAL A 178 -4.07 -1.31 -26.14
C VAL A 178 -5.51 -1.15 -25.63
N ALA A 179 -6.11 -2.23 -25.13
CA ALA A 179 -7.45 -2.20 -24.54
C ALA A 179 -7.56 -1.21 -23.37
N LEU A 180 -6.52 -1.11 -22.53
CA LEU A 180 -6.45 -0.16 -21.42
C LEU A 180 -6.39 1.31 -21.87
N ALA A 181 -6.04 1.58 -23.14
CA ALA A 181 -5.91 2.93 -23.67
C ALA A 181 -5.12 3.86 -22.72
N LEU A 182 -3.86 3.51 -22.42
CA LEU A 182 -3.03 4.18 -21.42
C LEU A 182 -2.92 5.70 -21.61
N ASP A 183 -3.09 6.20 -22.85
CA ASP A 183 -3.15 7.65 -23.14
C ASP A 183 -4.37 8.29 -22.46
N ARG A 184 -5.53 7.60 -22.50
CA ARG A 184 -6.75 8.07 -21.82
C ARG A 184 -6.60 8.00 -20.30
N LEU A 185 -5.99 6.95 -19.78
CA LEU A 185 -5.70 6.82 -18.35
C LEU A 185 -4.81 7.96 -17.86
N ALA A 186 -3.68 8.17 -18.52
CA ALA A 186 -2.72 9.22 -18.18
C ALA A 186 -3.35 10.62 -18.24
N LYS A 187 -4.17 10.89 -19.27
CA LYS A 187 -4.91 12.15 -19.43
C LYS A 187 -5.97 12.33 -18.34
N SER A 188 -6.78 11.30 -18.07
CA SER A 188 -7.85 11.36 -17.05
C SER A 188 -7.30 11.59 -15.63
N ALA A 189 -6.13 11.04 -15.34
CA ALA A 189 -5.43 11.24 -14.07
C ALA A 189 -4.50 12.47 -14.06
N ALA A 190 -4.48 13.25 -15.15
CA ALA A 190 -3.57 14.40 -15.33
C ALA A 190 -2.12 14.06 -14.94
N LEU A 191 -1.63 12.87 -15.34
CA LEU A 191 -0.28 12.44 -15.02
C LEU A 191 0.77 13.36 -15.69
N PRO A 192 1.90 13.63 -15.00
CA PRO A 192 2.94 14.49 -15.54
C PRO A 192 3.66 13.82 -16.72
N GLY A 193 4.00 14.63 -17.72
CA GLY A 193 4.79 14.24 -18.87
C GLY A 193 5.69 15.38 -19.33
N SER A 194 6.49 15.13 -20.35
CA SER A 194 7.31 16.13 -21.03
C SER A 194 7.22 15.94 -22.54
N LYS A 195 7.77 16.88 -23.32
CA LYS A 195 7.88 16.72 -24.79
C LYS A 195 8.70 15.47 -25.16
N MET A 196 9.75 15.17 -24.38
CA MET A 196 10.62 14.02 -24.64
C MET A 196 10.00 12.69 -24.16
N ILE A 197 9.28 12.70 -23.05
CA ILE A 197 8.65 11.52 -22.46
C ILE A 197 7.21 11.89 -22.09
N PRO A 198 6.24 11.71 -23.00
CA PRO A 198 4.83 11.94 -22.73
C PRO A 198 4.33 11.09 -21.55
N ALA A 199 3.28 11.54 -20.86
CA ALA A 199 2.76 10.89 -19.66
C ALA A 199 2.39 9.41 -19.88
N SER A 200 1.79 9.08 -21.02
CA SER A 200 1.43 7.69 -21.36
C SER A 200 2.66 6.81 -21.61
N HIS A 201 3.73 7.35 -22.18
CA HIS A 201 4.99 6.64 -22.39
C HIS A 201 5.70 6.39 -21.05
N ALA A 202 5.67 7.39 -20.15
CA ALA A 202 6.16 7.23 -18.78
C ALA A 202 5.40 6.13 -18.03
N LEU A 203 4.06 6.17 -18.08
CA LEU A 203 3.21 5.16 -17.46
C LEU A 203 3.48 3.77 -18.03
N ARG A 204 3.55 3.65 -19.37
CA ARG A 204 3.84 2.39 -20.08
C ARG A 204 5.21 1.84 -19.72
N SER A 205 6.22 2.69 -19.63
CA SER A 205 7.57 2.28 -19.19
C SER A 205 7.57 1.71 -17.77
N MET A 206 6.90 2.37 -16.82
CA MET A 206 6.83 1.92 -15.44
C MET A 206 6.02 0.62 -15.30
N LEU A 207 4.93 0.48 -16.07
CA LEU A 207 4.17 -0.77 -16.12
C LEU A 207 5.00 -1.89 -16.75
N ALA A 208 5.75 -1.64 -17.81
CA ALA A 208 6.63 -2.64 -18.41
C ALA A 208 7.65 -3.18 -17.42
N LEU A 209 8.28 -2.30 -16.63
CA LEU A 209 9.21 -2.72 -15.57
C LEU A 209 8.50 -3.56 -14.49
N LYS A 210 7.26 -3.19 -14.10
CA LYS A 210 6.47 -3.94 -13.13
C LYS A 210 6.04 -5.30 -13.67
N LEU A 211 5.63 -5.36 -14.94
CA LEU A 211 5.29 -6.61 -15.63
C LEU A 211 6.50 -7.53 -15.82
N TRP A 212 7.71 -6.96 -15.95
CA TRP A 212 8.97 -7.70 -16.03
C TRP A 212 9.56 -8.03 -14.66
N SER A 213 8.82 -7.83 -13.57
CA SER A 213 9.27 -8.12 -12.19
C SER A 213 10.56 -7.39 -11.78
N ILE A 214 10.72 -6.14 -12.21
CA ILE A 214 11.84 -5.31 -11.75
C ILE A 214 11.50 -4.78 -10.35
N GLU A 215 12.38 -5.09 -9.39
CA GLU A 215 12.20 -4.77 -7.97
C GLU A 215 12.01 -3.26 -7.73
N HIS A 216 12.96 -2.46 -8.21
CA HIS A 216 12.92 -1.01 -8.12
C HIS A 216 13.00 -0.37 -9.50
N ARG A 217 12.26 0.71 -9.73
CA ARG A 217 12.38 1.50 -10.97
C ARG A 217 13.79 2.02 -11.22
N SER A 218 14.58 2.22 -10.15
CA SER A 218 15.99 2.59 -10.24
C SER A 218 16.88 1.47 -10.82
N HIS A 219 16.41 0.22 -10.83
CA HIS A 219 17.12 -0.93 -11.40
C HIS A 219 16.90 -1.09 -12.91
N VAL A 220 16.43 -0.05 -13.60
CA VAL A 220 16.23 -0.05 -15.06
C VAL A 220 17.53 -0.14 -15.85
N MET A 221 18.67 0.29 -15.28
CA MET A 221 19.91 0.47 -16.03
C MET A 221 20.41 -0.77 -16.77
N PRO A 222 20.32 -2.02 -16.25
CA PRO A 222 20.68 -3.23 -17.00
C PRO A 222 19.80 -3.48 -18.24
N HIS A 223 18.62 -2.87 -18.29
CA HIS A 223 17.64 -3.09 -19.37
C HIS A 223 17.57 -1.91 -20.37
N VAL A 224 18.37 -0.86 -20.17
CA VAL A 224 18.30 0.38 -21.01
C VAL A 224 18.65 0.09 -22.47
N ALA A 225 19.51 -0.89 -22.73
CA ALA A 225 19.92 -1.27 -24.07
C ALA A 225 18.96 -2.26 -24.76
N ASP A 226 17.92 -2.77 -24.06
CA ASP A 226 16.94 -3.67 -24.67
C ASP A 226 15.96 -2.87 -25.54
N GLU A 227 16.07 -3.03 -26.87
CA GLU A 227 15.22 -2.34 -27.82
C GLU A 227 13.76 -2.80 -27.76
N GLY A 228 13.50 -4.06 -27.39
CA GLY A 228 12.14 -4.59 -27.26
C GLY A 228 11.39 -3.94 -26.10
N LEU A 229 12.04 -3.74 -24.98
CA LEU A 229 11.48 -3.04 -23.84
C LEU A 229 11.18 -1.56 -24.16
N SER A 230 12.06 -0.92 -24.91
CA SER A 230 11.89 0.46 -25.36
C SER A 230 10.75 0.60 -26.36
N LEU A 231 10.69 -0.31 -27.34
CA LEU A 231 9.62 -0.38 -28.34
C LEU A 231 8.26 -0.60 -27.68
N LEU A 232 8.17 -1.51 -26.71
CA LEU A 232 6.95 -1.73 -25.92
C LEU A 232 6.48 -0.44 -25.25
N ALA A 233 7.39 0.35 -24.71
CA ALA A 233 7.09 1.64 -24.09
C ALA A 233 6.73 2.74 -25.11
N GLY A 234 6.98 2.53 -26.41
CA GLY A 234 6.79 3.51 -27.47
C GLY A 234 7.92 4.54 -27.53
N LEU A 235 9.13 4.14 -27.19
CA LEU A 235 10.31 5.00 -27.13
C LEU A 235 11.51 4.32 -27.80
N ASN A 236 12.48 5.08 -28.26
CA ASN A 236 13.75 4.52 -28.76
C ASN A 236 14.62 3.96 -27.62
N VAL A 237 14.53 4.59 -26.44
CA VAL A 237 15.24 4.17 -25.23
C VAL A 237 14.30 4.32 -24.04
N ILE A 238 14.22 3.30 -23.20
CA ILE A 238 13.41 3.38 -21.98
C ILE A 238 13.94 4.49 -21.05
N PRO A 239 13.07 5.23 -20.33
CA PRO A 239 13.52 6.28 -19.44
C PRO A 239 14.52 5.75 -18.40
N LYS A 240 15.59 6.51 -18.17
CA LYS A 240 16.66 6.13 -17.27
C LYS A 240 16.28 6.35 -15.80
N ARG A 241 17.15 5.86 -14.92
CA ARG A 241 16.97 5.83 -13.46
C ARG A 241 16.51 7.16 -12.84
N SER A 242 17.12 8.30 -13.17
CA SER A 242 16.76 9.59 -12.57
C SER A 242 15.31 9.95 -12.86
N PHE A 243 14.87 9.91 -14.12
CA PHE A 243 13.48 10.19 -14.50
C PHE A 243 12.50 9.28 -13.77
N LEU A 244 12.74 7.96 -13.78
CA LEU A 244 11.82 6.97 -13.20
C LEU A 244 11.74 7.08 -11.66
N SER A 245 12.87 7.35 -11.00
CA SER A 245 12.92 7.49 -9.53
C SER A 245 12.25 8.78 -9.05
N GLU A 246 12.34 9.86 -9.84
CA GLU A 246 11.74 11.15 -9.50
C GLU A 246 10.27 11.25 -9.91
N TYR A 247 9.79 10.38 -10.78
CA TYR A 247 8.45 10.49 -11.36
C TYR A 247 7.35 10.56 -10.29
N SER A 248 7.39 9.70 -9.27
CA SER A 248 6.41 9.70 -8.19
C SER A 248 6.40 10.99 -7.36
N SER A 249 7.50 11.78 -7.39
CA SER A 249 7.55 13.09 -6.74
C SER A 249 6.69 14.15 -7.44
N ARG A 250 6.30 13.89 -8.68
CA ARG A 250 5.47 14.79 -9.49
C ARG A 250 4.00 14.36 -9.55
N VAL A 251 3.65 13.22 -8.94
CA VAL A 251 2.27 12.71 -8.90
C VAL A 251 1.65 12.98 -7.54
N GLY A 252 0.49 13.63 -7.50
CA GLY A 252 -0.27 13.89 -6.28
C GLY A 252 -1.22 12.73 -5.92
N HIS A 253 -1.72 12.70 -4.67
CA HIS A 253 -2.62 11.65 -4.21
C HIS A 253 -3.90 11.57 -5.05
N GLN A 254 -4.54 12.71 -5.34
CA GLN A 254 -5.76 12.73 -6.17
C GLN A 254 -5.51 12.16 -7.57
N GLN A 255 -4.36 12.42 -8.17
CA GLN A 255 -3.99 11.85 -9.48
C GLN A 255 -3.87 10.32 -9.42
N ILE A 256 -3.37 9.76 -8.28
CA ILE A 256 -3.28 8.32 -8.06
C ILE A 256 -4.68 7.70 -7.95
N VAL A 257 -5.57 8.33 -7.19
CA VAL A 257 -6.98 7.90 -7.06
C VAL A 257 -7.70 7.99 -8.41
N ASP A 258 -7.46 9.04 -9.19
CA ASP A 258 -8.06 9.23 -10.51
C ASP A 258 -7.49 8.25 -11.55
N LEU A 259 -6.20 7.87 -11.44
CA LEU A 259 -5.60 6.80 -12.24
C LEU A 259 -6.31 5.46 -12.01
N GLN A 260 -6.52 5.09 -10.75
CA GLN A 260 -7.25 3.88 -10.40
C GLN A 260 -8.71 3.95 -10.89
N ALA A 261 -9.37 5.10 -10.75
CA ALA A 261 -10.73 5.29 -11.23
C ALA A 261 -10.84 5.19 -12.77
N ALA A 262 -9.87 5.74 -13.49
CA ALA A 262 -9.79 5.64 -14.94
C ALA A 262 -9.54 4.20 -15.39
N TYR A 263 -8.67 3.48 -14.69
CA TYR A 263 -8.42 2.05 -14.93
C TYR A 263 -9.70 1.24 -14.82
N HIS A 264 -10.47 1.38 -13.73
CA HIS A 264 -11.75 0.68 -13.57
C HIS A 264 -12.74 0.97 -14.71
N LYS A 265 -12.86 2.24 -15.12
CA LYS A 265 -13.76 2.63 -16.22
C LYS A 265 -13.36 1.96 -17.54
N GLN A 266 -12.07 1.83 -17.79
CA GLN A 266 -11.56 1.26 -19.03
C GLN A 266 -11.79 -0.25 -19.13
N ILE A 267 -11.73 -0.97 -17.97
CA ILE A 267 -11.93 -2.42 -17.94
C ILE A 267 -13.34 -2.84 -17.50
N ALA A 268 -14.30 -1.91 -17.46
CA ALA A 268 -15.65 -2.18 -16.95
C ALA A 268 -16.37 -3.32 -17.71
N GLY A 269 -16.02 -3.58 -18.98
CA GLY A 269 -16.59 -4.67 -19.80
C GLY A 269 -15.87 -6.01 -19.69
N ASP A 270 -14.68 -6.07 -19.07
CA ASP A 270 -13.79 -7.24 -19.15
C ASP A 270 -14.10 -8.32 -18.09
N GLY A 271 -15.09 -8.09 -17.21
CA GLY A 271 -15.45 -9.02 -16.14
C GLY A 271 -14.33 -9.28 -15.12
N LEU A 272 -13.34 -8.37 -15.04
CA LEU A 272 -12.29 -8.46 -14.04
C LEU A 272 -12.79 -8.05 -12.66
N PHE A 273 -13.67 -7.05 -12.58
CA PHE A 273 -14.28 -6.58 -11.34
C PHE A 273 -15.80 -6.75 -11.41
N THR A 274 -16.32 -7.64 -10.58
CA THR A 274 -17.76 -7.96 -10.54
C THR A 274 -18.53 -7.13 -9.54
N GLY A 275 -17.86 -6.57 -8.53
CA GLY A 275 -18.47 -5.80 -7.47
C GLY A 275 -19.33 -6.62 -6.49
N GLY A 276 -19.26 -7.95 -6.58
CA GLY A 276 -20.06 -8.84 -5.76
C GLY A 276 -19.59 -8.94 -4.33
N SER A 277 -18.31 -9.16 -4.13
CA SER A 277 -17.69 -9.32 -2.81
C SER A 277 -16.22 -8.87 -2.83
N PHE A 278 -15.77 -8.24 -1.75
CA PHE A 278 -14.42 -7.73 -1.63
C PHE A 278 -13.75 -8.25 -0.37
N ASN A 279 -12.52 -8.71 -0.52
CA ASN A 279 -11.61 -8.92 0.58
C ASN A 279 -10.81 -7.64 0.82
N LEU A 280 -10.76 -7.18 2.08
CA LEU A 280 -10.03 -5.99 2.48
C LEU A 280 -8.95 -6.38 3.49
N ASP A 281 -7.75 -5.84 3.31
CA ASP A 281 -6.66 -6.10 4.26
C ASP A 281 -5.67 -4.94 4.30
N PHE A 282 -4.96 -4.84 5.43
CA PHE A 282 -3.78 -3.99 5.57
C PHE A 282 -2.52 -4.82 5.37
N HIS A 283 -1.56 -4.25 4.67
CA HIS A 283 -0.22 -4.81 4.58
C HIS A 283 0.81 -3.79 5.06
N SER A 284 1.75 -4.24 5.90
CA SER A 284 2.85 -3.42 6.40
C SER A 284 4.10 -3.67 5.58
N ILE A 285 4.49 -2.70 4.74
CA ILE A 285 5.71 -2.77 3.93
C ILE A 285 6.91 -2.44 4.82
N PRO A 286 7.88 -3.37 5.04
CA PRO A 286 9.00 -3.15 5.94
C PRO A 286 9.88 -1.99 5.49
N TYR A 287 10.32 -1.17 6.44
CA TYR A 287 11.31 -0.13 6.23
C TYR A 287 12.56 -0.42 7.05
N TYR A 288 13.70 -0.44 6.40
CA TYR A 288 14.97 -0.82 7.01
C TYR A 288 15.87 0.38 7.34
N GLY A 289 15.46 1.58 6.98
CA GLY A 289 16.18 2.81 7.28
C GLY A 289 15.85 3.36 8.68
N GLU A 290 16.58 4.41 9.07
CA GLU A 290 16.42 5.06 10.38
C GLU A 290 15.53 6.30 10.36
N HIS A 291 14.79 6.54 9.28
CA HIS A 291 13.97 7.75 9.17
C HIS A 291 13.02 7.88 10.36
N PRO A 292 13.09 8.99 11.12
CA PRO A 292 12.40 9.12 12.41
C PRO A 292 10.87 9.15 12.30
N LEU A 293 10.34 9.52 11.14
CA LEU A 293 8.90 9.68 10.91
C LEU A 293 8.21 8.41 10.44
N VAL A 294 8.96 7.37 10.04
CA VAL A 294 8.36 6.09 9.67
C VAL A 294 7.89 5.39 10.93
N GLN A 295 6.60 5.09 10.97
CA GLN A 295 5.94 4.51 12.12
C GLN A 295 6.19 3.01 12.24
N CYS A 296 6.04 2.48 13.45
CA CYS A 296 6.16 1.04 13.71
C CYS A 296 4.79 0.38 13.62
N HIS A 297 4.63 -0.51 12.64
CA HIS A 297 3.48 -1.39 12.52
C HIS A 297 3.90 -2.85 12.72
N PHE A 298 2.94 -3.74 12.94
CA PHE A 298 3.21 -5.17 13.01
C PHE A 298 3.45 -5.70 11.59
N VAL A 299 4.62 -6.29 11.38
CA VAL A 299 5.00 -6.91 10.10
C VAL A 299 4.85 -8.43 10.27
N ALA A 300 3.82 -9.00 9.67
CA ALA A 300 3.46 -10.42 9.83
C ALA A 300 4.60 -11.37 9.45
N MET A 301 5.30 -11.11 8.33
CA MET A 301 6.46 -11.92 7.89
C MET A 301 7.60 -11.97 8.90
N ARG A 302 7.71 -10.99 9.80
CA ARG A 302 8.76 -10.89 10.83
C ARG A 302 8.24 -11.17 12.22
N SER A 303 6.94 -11.38 12.38
CA SER A 303 6.25 -11.58 13.66
C SER A 303 6.61 -10.54 14.72
N ARG A 304 6.96 -9.32 14.31
CA ARG A 304 7.35 -8.23 15.21
C ARG A 304 6.89 -6.86 14.71
N ARG A 305 6.84 -5.89 15.62
CA ARG A 305 6.65 -4.48 15.25
C ARG A 305 7.98 -3.90 14.79
N GLN A 306 7.99 -3.30 13.61
CA GLN A 306 9.13 -2.56 13.08
C GLN A 306 8.67 -1.37 12.25
N LYS A 307 9.59 -0.46 11.91
CA LYS A 307 9.30 0.64 10.99
C LYS A 307 8.77 0.09 9.66
N SER A 308 7.64 0.61 9.21
CA SER A 308 6.99 0.15 7.99
C SER A 308 6.00 1.19 7.46
N VAL A 309 5.70 1.13 6.16
CA VAL A 309 4.61 1.89 5.55
C VAL A 309 3.39 0.99 5.50
N LEU A 310 2.30 1.44 6.13
CA LEU A 310 1.04 0.71 6.09
C LEU A 310 0.33 0.97 4.76
N THR A 311 -0.18 -0.08 4.14
CA THR A 311 -0.94 -0.02 2.90
C THR A 311 -2.29 -0.69 3.09
N PHE A 312 -3.33 -0.10 2.51
CA PHE A 312 -4.65 -0.71 2.41
C PHE A 312 -4.84 -1.28 1.01
N LEU A 313 -5.44 -2.46 0.94
CA LEU A 313 -5.71 -3.17 -0.31
C LEU A 313 -7.13 -3.72 -0.31
N ALA A 314 -7.81 -3.57 -1.44
CA ALA A 314 -9.07 -4.25 -1.72
C ALA A 314 -8.89 -5.18 -2.92
N GLN A 315 -9.41 -6.40 -2.77
CA GLN A 315 -9.43 -7.43 -3.81
C GLN A 315 -10.87 -7.77 -4.17
N ASP A 316 -11.23 -7.70 -5.45
CA ASP A 316 -12.48 -8.31 -5.92
C ASP A 316 -12.34 -9.83 -5.81
N LEU A 317 -13.30 -10.47 -5.11
CA LEU A 317 -13.22 -11.88 -4.79
C LEU A 317 -13.38 -12.77 -6.03
N ASP A 318 -14.31 -12.43 -6.91
CA ASP A 318 -14.64 -13.24 -8.07
C ASP A 318 -13.57 -13.07 -9.17
N GLY A 319 -13.12 -11.83 -9.38
CA GLY A 319 -12.03 -11.52 -10.30
C GLY A 319 -10.65 -11.94 -9.79
N ARG A 320 -10.51 -12.15 -8.47
CA ARG A 320 -9.24 -12.46 -7.78
C ARG A 320 -8.14 -11.44 -8.08
N ALA A 321 -8.51 -10.19 -8.31
CA ALA A 321 -7.60 -9.11 -8.66
C ALA A 321 -7.70 -7.97 -7.64
N PHE A 322 -6.58 -7.31 -7.37
CA PHE A 322 -6.62 -6.07 -6.62
C PHE A 322 -7.37 -5.00 -7.42
N CYS A 323 -8.32 -4.34 -6.75
CA CYS A 323 -9.15 -3.32 -7.37
C CYS A 323 -8.94 -1.92 -6.78
N TYR A 324 -8.28 -1.83 -5.61
CA TYR A 324 -7.97 -0.55 -4.98
C TYR A 324 -6.78 -0.71 -4.06
N SER A 325 -5.98 0.34 -3.98
CA SER A 325 -4.86 0.45 -3.05
C SER A 325 -4.73 1.89 -2.53
N ASN A 326 -4.27 2.00 -1.29
CA ASN A 326 -3.87 3.27 -0.68
C ASN A 326 -2.69 3.02 0.27
N ALA A 327 -1.55 3.67 0.03
CA ALA A 327 -0.38 3.63 0.91
C ALA A 327 -0.12 4.99 1.59
N ASP A 328 -1.02 5.95 1.42
CA ASP A 328 -0.96 7.27 2.03
C ASP A 328 -1.81 7.32 3.32
N LEU A 329 -1.58 6.35 4.20
CA LEU A 329 -2.35 6.17 5.42
C LEU A 329 -1.72 6.90 6.60
N ARG A 330 -2.57 7.44 7.47
CA ARG A 330 -2.18 8.09 8.72
C ARG A 330 -2.54 7.22 9.91
N LYS A 331 -1.67 7.20 10.88
CA LYS A 331 -1.93 6.56 12.16
C LYS A 331 -3.12 7.20 12.85
N GLY A 332 -4.09 6.35 13.24
CA GLY A 332 -5.33 6.76 13.89
C GLY A 332 -6.50 6.99 12.94
N GLU A 333 -6.27 6.99 11.61
CA GLU A 333 -7.30 7.11 10.58
C GLU A 333 -7.53 5.78 9.83
N GLU A 334 -6.81 4.71 10.18
CA GLU A 334 -6.84 3.43 9.47
C GLU A 334 -8.27 2.86 9.39
N SER A 335 -9.05 3.04 10.44
CA SER A 335 -10.43 2.53 10.48
C SER A 335 -11.39 3.20 9.50
N GLU A 336 -11.04 4.37 8.94
CA GLU A 336 -11.84 5.09 7.96
C GLU A 336 -11.51 4.69 6.51
N GLU A 337 -10.43 3.94 6.27
CA GLU A 337 -10.03 3.51 4.92
C GLU A 337 -11.11 2.68 4.23
N ILE A 338 -11.87 1.90 4.98
CA ILE A 338 -13.01 1.15 4.44
C ILE A 338 -14.05 2.08 3.78
N PHE A 339 -14.28 3.27 4.34
CA PHE A 339 -15.22 4.24 3.79
C PHE A 339 -14.63 5.01 2.61
N LYS A 340 -13.31 5.24 2.58
CA LYS A 340 -12.63 5.79 1.40
C LYS A 340 -12.75 4.83 0.22
N PHE A 341 -12.55 3.53 0.45
CA PHE A 341 -12.80 2.51 -0.57
C PHE A 341 -14.26 2.48 -1.05
N ILE A 342 -15.24 2.52 -0.12
CA ILE A 342 -16.66 2.55 -0.47
C ILE A 342 -17.00 3.79 -1.31
N ALA A 343 -16.48 4.95 -0.93
CA ALA A 343 -16.67 6.20 -1.66
C ALA A 343 -16.05 6.13 -3.06
N PHE A 344 -14.82 5.59 -3.17
CA PHE A 344 -14.15 5.34 -4.45
C PHE A 344 -15.00 4.41 -5.33
N TRP A 345 -15.42 3.27 -4.82
CA TRP A 345 -16.21 2.29 -5.56
C TRP A 345 -17.53 2.90 -6.06
N LYS A 346 -18.27 3.58 -5.16
CA LYS A 346 -19.51 4.28 -5.50
C LYS A 346 -19.29 5.34 -6.59
N ARG A 347 -18.22 6.11 -6.50
CA ARG A 347 -17.86 7.13 -7.51
C ARG A 347 -17.67 6.52 -8.90
N VAL A 348 -17.02 5.37 -8.97
CA VAL A 348 -16.65 4.73 -10.24
C VAL A 348 -17.80 3.90 -10.82
N HIS A 349 -18.42 3.05 -10.02
CA HIS A 349 -19.41 2.07 -10.47
C HIS A 349 -20.87 2.50 -10.26
N ARG A 350 -21.11 3.67 -9.64
CA ARG A 350 -22.45 4.18 -9.32
C ARG A 350 -23.28 3.25 -8.43
N ALA A 351 -22.64 2.31 -7.76
CA ALA A 351 -23.23 1.32 -6.86
C ALA A 351 -22.37 1.16 -5.61
N LEU A 352 -22.97 0.76 -4.52
CA LEU A 352 -22.23 0.38 -3.30
C LEU A 352 -21.67 -1.04 -3.45
N PRO A 353 -20.51 -1.36 -2.82
CA PRO A 353 -20.06 -2.74 -2.69
C PRO A 353 -21.11 -3.55 -1.94
N ARG A 354 -21.38 -4.79 -2.38
CA ARG A 354 -22.41 -5.62 -1.76
C ARG A 354 -21.94 -6.30 -0.48
N HIS A 355 -20.75 -6.90 -0.53
CA HIS A 355 -20.20 -7.67 0.58
C HIS A 355 -18.76 -7.29 0.83
N LEU A 356 -18.41 -7.02 2.09
CA LEU A 356 -17.05 -6.73 2.52
C LEU A 356 -16.59 -7.79 3.52
N VAL A 357 -15.41 -8.37 3.29
CA VAL A 357 -14.80 -9.39 4.15
C VAL A 357 -13.44 -8.87 4.61
N PHE A 358 -13.21 -8.82 5.91
CA PHE A 358 -11.99 -8.22 6.47
C PHE A 358 -11.66 -8.76 7.87
N ASP A 359 -10.45 -8.47 8.34
CA ASP A 359 -10.02 -8.83 9.70
C ASP A 359 -10.55 -7.84 10.75
N SER A 360 -10.60 -8.27 12.00
CA SER A 360 -11.07 -7.50 13.16
C SER A 360 -10.35 -6.17 13.39
N LYS A 361 -9.13 -6.04 12.90
CA LYS A 361 -8.28 -4.84 13.05
C LYS A 361 -8.55 -3.75 12.01
N LEU A 362 -9.31 -4.06 10.97
CA LEU A 362 -9.48 -3.16 9.84
C LEU A 362 -10.35 -1.95 10.19
N THR A 363 -11.34 -2.12 11.08
CA THR A 363 -12.25 -1.04 11.45
C THR A 363 -12.79 -1.19 12.87
N THR A 364 -13.53 -0.20 13.35
CA THR A 364 -14.10 -0.19 14.70
C THR A 364 -15.50 -0.80 14.72
N LEU A 365 -15.97 -1.22 15.91
CA LEU A 365 -17.33 -1.73 16.08
C LEU A 365 -18.40 -0.67 15.74
N ALA A 366 -18.11 0.62 15.98
CA ALA A 366 -19.01 1.71 15.58
C ALA A 366 -19.15 1.81 14.05
N ASN A 367 -18.07 1.57 13.32
CA ASN A 367 -18.07 1.58 11.88
C ASN A 367 -18.84 0.39 11.28
N LEU A 368 -18.96 -0.74 11.98
CA LEU A 368 -19.84 -1.84 11.55
C LEU A 368 -21.32 -1.41 11.54
N ALA A 369 -21.73 -0.59 12.50
CA ALA A 369 -23.09 -0.03 12.49
C ALA A 369 -23.33 0.94 11.33
N ARG A 370 -22.30 1.71 10.92
CA ARG A 370 -22.36 2.57 9.73
C ARG A 370 -22.50 1.75 8.44
N LEU A 371 -21.72 0.65 8.30
CA LEU A 371 -21.85 -0.26 7.16
C LEU A 371 -23.26 -0.85 7.04
N ASP A 372 -23.82 -1.29 8.17
CA ASP A 372 -25.18 -1.82 8.23
C ASP A 372 -26.22 -0.77 7.82
N THR A 373 -26.05 0.48 8.29
CA THR A 373 -26.93 1.61 7.88
C THR A 373 -26.86 1.88 6.38
N MET A 374 -25.70 1.67 5.76
CA MET A 374 -25.51 1.82 4.31
C MET A 374 -26.06 0.63 3.51
N GLY A 375 -26.58 -0.41 4.16
CA GLY A 375 -27.05 -1.63 3.51
C GLY A 375 -25.92 -2.53 2.98
N ILE A 376 -24.69 -2.33 3.45
CA ILE A 376 -23.54 -3.12 3.05
C ILE A 376 -23.41 -4.33 3.96
N THR A 377 -23.38 -5.51 3.37
CA THR A 377 -23.14 -6.75 4.10
C THR A 377 -21.65 -6.87 4.44
N PHE A 378 -21.33 -7.20 5.67
CA PHE A 378 -19.96 -7.42 6.10
C PHE A 378 -19.75 -8.75 6.81
N MET A 379 -18.52 -9.23 6.80
CA MET A 379 -18.02 -10.36 7.56
C MET A 379 -16.65 -10.02 8.12
N THR A 380 -16.50 -10.13 9.44
CA THR A 380 -15.24 -9.85 10.10
C THR A 380 -15.02 -10.78 11.29
N LEU A 381 -13.77 -10.97 11.71
CA LEU A 381 -13.49 -11.59 13.00
C LEU A 381 -13.80 -10.61 14.12
N ARG A 382 -14.30 -11.13 15.23
CA ARG A 382 -14.40 -10.39 16.47
C ARG A 382 -13.13 -10.60 17.29
N ALA A 383 -12.52 -9.49 17.76
CA ALA A 383 -11.35 -9.57 18.62
C ALA A 383 -11.66 -10.40 19.87
N ARG A 384 -10.79 -11.36 20.17
CA ARG A 384 -10.95 -12.33 21.27
C ARG A 384 -10.60 -11.65 22.61
N SER A 385 -11.58 -11.05 23.28
CA SER A 385 -11.40 -10.61 24.66
C SER A 385 -11.37 -11.82 25.61
N PRO A 386 -10.73 -11.70 26.80
CA PRO A 386 -10.74 -12.78 27.79
C PRO A 386 -12.16 -13.24 28.19
N SER A 387 -13.12 -12.30 28.24
CA SER A 387 -14.53 -12.59 28.50
C SER A 387 -15.18 -13.43 27.40
N LEU A 388 -14.92 -13.10 26.13
CA LEU A 388 -15.46 -13.87 24.99
C LEU A 388 -14.84 -15.28 24.90
N LYS A 389 -13.57 -15.43 25.28
CA LYS A 389 -12.93 -16.76 25.35
C LYS A 389 -13.57 -17.62 26.42
N LYS A 390 -13.78 -17.08 27.64
CA LYS A 390 -14.47 -17.78 28.74
C LYS A 390 -15.89 -18.16 28.34
N GLU A 391 -16.63 -17.25 27.77
CA GLU A 391 -17.99 -17.47 27.29
C GLU A 391 -18.05 -18.60 26.24
N GLY A 392 -17.16 -18.57 25.24
CA GLY A 392 -17.08 -19.62 24.22
C GLY A 392 -16.69 -20.99 24.76
N ALA A 393 -15.89 -21.03 25.83
CA ALA A 393 -15.49 -22.28 26.51
C ALA A 393 -16.64 -22.89 27.34
N LEU A 394 -17.53 -22.04 27.89
CA LEU A 394 -18.69 -22.47 28.70
C LEU A 394 -19.86 -23.00 27.86
N LEU A 395 -19.84 -22.82 26.55
CA LEU A 395 -20.90 -23.32 25.68
C LEU A 395 -20.89 -24.85 25.64
N PRO A 396 -22.03 -25.52 25.94
CA PRO A 396 -22.11 -27.00 25.92
C PRO A 396 -21.93 -27.51 24.49
N ALA A 397 -21.38 -28.68 24.35
CA ALA A 397 -21.13 -29.31 23.04
C ALA A 397 -22.44 -29.49 22.23
N SER A 398 -23.56 -29.71 22.90
CA SER A 398 -24.90 -29.81 22.28
C SER A 398 -25.42 -28.52 21.64
N ALA A 399 -24.86 -27.37 22.01
CA ALA A 399 -25.23 -26.07 21.39
C ALA A 399 -24.63 -25.89 20.00
N PHE A 400 -23.65 -26.69 19.64
CA PHE A 400 -22.97 -26.62 18.36
C PHE A 400 -23.61 -27.57 17.35
N ARG A 401 -23.76 -27.07 16.11
CA ARG A 401 -24.17 -27.90 14.96
C ARG A 401 -23.01 -28.03 13.98
N GLU A 402 -22.85 -29.18 13.38
CA GLU A 402 -21.89 -29.42 12.32
C GLU A 402 -22.36 -28.77 11.02
N VAL A 403 -21.45 -28.16 10.28
CA VAL A 403 -21.73 -27.48 9.02
C VAL A 403 -20.71 -27.94 7.97
N GLU A 404 -21.19 -28.54 6.89
CA GLU A 404 -20.32 -28.89 5.77
C GLU A 404 -20.04 -27.66 4.90
N LEU A 405 -18.75 -27.30 4.77
CA LEU A 405 -18.30 -26.17 3.95
C LEU A 405 -18.09 -26.60 2.50
N ASP A 406 -18.56 -25.77 1.58
CA ASP A 406 -18.30 -25.93 0.15
C ASP A 406 -16.91 -25.39 -0.25
N VAL A 407 -15.86 -26.04 0.26
CA VAL A 407 -14.45 -25.72 0.01
C VAL A 407 -13.67 -27.03 -0.11
N PRO A 408 -13.69 -27.68 -1.31
CA PRO A 408 -13.17 -29.04 -1.50
C PRO A 408 -11.71 -29.23 -1.09
N THR A 409 -10.87 -28.22 -1.28
CA THR A 409 -9.42 -28.26 -1.00
C THR A 409 -9.06 -28.00 0.47
N ARG A 410 -10.04 -27.70 1.32
CA ARG A 410 -9.77 -27.36 2.72
C ARG A 410 -9.73 -28.62 3.60
N ARG A 411 -8.69 -28.71 4.48
CA ARG A 411 -8.51 -29.83 5.40
C ARG A 411 -9.66 -29.96 6.40
N TYR A 412 -10.20 -28.85 6.88
CA TYR A 412 -11.25 -28.79 7.91
C TYR A 412 -12.57 -28.36 7.25
N ARG A 413 -13.35 -29.34 6.77
CA ARG A 413 -14.59 -29.10 6.01
C ARG A 413 -15.85 -29.15 6.86
N PHE A 414 -15.77 -29.69 8.07
CA PHE A 414 -16.92 -29.93 8.95
C PHE A 414 -16.75 -29.19 10.30
N PRO A 415 -16.71 -27.84 10.32
CA PRO A 415 -16.63 -27.10 11.56
C PRO A 415 -17.93 -27.19 12.35
N LYS A 416 -17.82 -27.10 13.68
CA LYS A 416 -18.95 -26.97 14.59
C LYS A 416 -19.25 -25.50 14.85
N VAL A 417 -20.51 -25.12 14.70
CA VAL A 417 -20.96 -23.71 14.69
C VAL A 417 -22.05 -23.50 15.71
N TYR A 418 -21.88 -22.52 16.57
CA TYR A 418 -22.90 -21.95 17.43
C TYR A 418 -23.22 -20.52 17.00
N GLU A 419 -24.50 -20.19 16.91
CA GLU A 419 -24.96 -18.86 16.45
C GLU A 419 -25.77 -18.16 17.53
N ARG A 420 -25.58 -16.84 17.64
CA ARG A 420 -26.40 -15.98 18.47
C ARG A 420 -26.49 -14.56 17.92
N ALA A 421 -27.50 -13.83 18.38
CA ALA A 421 -27.59 -12.38 18.18
C ALA A 421 -26.76 -11.66 19.26
N VAL A 422 -26.06 -10.58 18.87
CA VAL A 422 -25.29 -9.72 19.78
C VAL A 422 -25.59 -8.26 19.51
N GLN A 423 -25.70 -7.48 20.59
CA GLN A 423 -25.88 -6.03 20.51
C GLN A 423 -24.53 -5.33 20.44
N ILE A 424 -24.29 -4.55 19.38
CA ILE A 424 -23.07 -3.77 19.19
C ILE A 424 -23.47 -2.40 18.62
N ALA A 425 -23.04 -1.30 19.25
CA ALA A 425 -23.32 0.07 18.82
C ALA A 425 -24.80 0.32 18.52
N LYS A 426 -25.68 -0.17 19.41
CA LYS A 426 -27.16 -0.09 19.30
C LYS A 426 -27.76 -0.83 18.09
N ARG A 427 -27.02 -1.74 17.49
CA ARG A 427 -27.45 -2.62 16.39
C ARG A 427 -27.32 -4.08 16.77
N THR A 428 -28.20 -4.92 16.22
CA THR A 428 -28.14 -6.37 16.42
C THR A 428 -27.40 -7.00 15.26
N PHE A 429 -26.30 -7.69 15.57
CA PHE A 429 -25.52 -8.46 14.61
C PHE A 429 -25.54 -9.94 14.94
N ARG A 430 -25.25 -10.75 13.96
CA ARG A 430 -25.11 -12.20 14.07
C ARG A 430 -23.68 -12.56 14.40
N GLN A 431 -23.47 -13.32 15.47
CA GLN A 431 -22.19 -13.84 15.88
C GLN A 431 -22.17 -15.36 15.69
N LEU A 432 -21.15 -15.86 15.00
CA LEU A 432 -20.90 -17.29 14.85
C LEU A 432 -19.63 -17.65 15.63
N VAL A 433 -19.73 -18.61 16.55
CA VAL A 433 -18.60 -19.21 17.25
C VAL A 433 -18.30 -20.53 16.55
N ILE A 434 -17.12 -20.66 15.98
CA ILE A 434 -16.75 -21.76 15.09
C ILE A 434 -15.59 -22.52 15.70
N LYS A 435 -15.76 -23.81 15.92
CA LYS A 435 -14.74 -24.76 16.41
C LYS A 435 -14.34 -25.72 15.28
N ASP A 436 -13.27 -26.45 15.50
CA ASP A 436 -12.76 -27.51 14.61
C ASP A 436 -12.31 -26.97 13.23
N LEU A 437 -11.74 -25.75 13.21
CA LEU A 437 -11.06 -25.16 12.03
C LEU A 437 -9.53 -25.39 12.02
N GLY A 438 -9.02 -26.30 12.85
CA GLY A 438 -7.58 -26.59 12.98
C GLY A 438 -6.85 -25.68 13.98
N HIS A 439 -7.59 -24.95 14.81
CA HIS A 439 -7.09 -24.15 15.91
C HIS A 439 -7.73 -24.63 17.21
N GLU A 440 -6.98 -24.63 18.31
CA GLU A 440 -7.50 -24.97 19.64
C GLU A 440 -8.60 -24.00 20.08
N GLU A 441 -8.42 -22.72 19.78
CA GLU A 441 -9.38 -21.68 20.14
C GLU A 441 -10.46 -21.49 19.08
N ALA A 442 -11.70 -21.29 19.53
CA ALA A 442 -12.83 -20.99 18.65
C ALA A 442 -12.61 -19.68 17.87
N THR A 443 -12.96 -19.69 16.60
CA THR A 443 -13.01 -18.48 15.75
C THR A 443 -14.35 -17.81 15.95
N ILE A 444 -14.35 -16.50 16.24
CA ILE A 444 -15.58 -15.73 16.44
C ILE A 444 -15.77 -14.81 15.23
N LEU A 445 -16.78 -15.11 14.41
CA LEU A 445 -17.16 -14.33 13.24
C LEU A 445 -18.34 -13.42 13.59
N LEU A 446 -18.30 -12.19 13.12
CA LEU A 446 -19.37 -11.21 13.25
C LEU A 446 -19.85 -10.76 11.86
N THR A 447 -21.18 -10.71 11.67
CA THR A 447 -21.76 -10.36 10.37
C THR A 447 -23.19 -9.82 10.53
N ASN A 448 -23.66 -9.06 9.54
CA ASN A 448 -25.06 -8.73 9.33
C ASN A 448 -25.69 -9.56 8.18
N ASP A 449 -24.97 -10.53 7.61
CA ASP A 449 -25.49 -11.42 6.56
C ASP A 449 -26.50 -12.41 7.16
N ARG A 450 -27.70 -12.49 6.55
CA ARG A 450 -28.79 -13.38 6.96
C ARG A 450 -28.76 -14.76 6.30
N LYS A 451 -27.82 -15.00 5.39
CA LYS A 451 -27.66 -16.30 4.73
C LYS A 451 -27.28 -17.40 5.72
N SER A 452 -27.39 -18.66 5.32
CA SER A 452 -27.04 -19.80 6.18
C SER A 452 -25.59 -19.72 6.70
N ALA A 453 -25.30 -20.31 7.84
CA ALA A 453 -23.95 -20.38 8.40
C ALA A 453 -22.95 -20.96 7.39
N LYS A 454 -23.36 -22.00 6.65
CA LYS A 454 -22.58 -22.58 5.55
C LYS A 454 -22.12 -21.50 4.56
N ASN A 455 -23.03 -20.68 4.05
CA ASN A 455 -22.74 -19.65 3.07
C ASN A 455 -21.83 -18.54 3.64
N VAL A 456 -22.10 -18.10 4.87
CA VAL A 456 -21.31 -17.08 5.56
C VAL A 456 -19.88 -17.57 5.79
N ILE A 457 -19.70 -18.77 6.34
CA ILE A 457 -18.37 -19.34 6.66
C ILE A 457 -17.62 -19.66 5.37
N THR A 458 -18.27 -20.23 4.35
CA THR A 458 -17.66 -20.50 3.05
C THR A 458 -17.14 -19.21 2.40
N ARG A 459 -17.92 -18.12 2.47
CA ARG A 459 -17.48 -16.82 1.94
C ARG A 459 -16.31 -16.27 2.74
N TYR A 460 -16.36 -16.33 4.08
CA TYR A 460 -15.25 -15.90 4.90
C TYR A 460 -13.99 -16.74 4.66
N ALA A 461 -14.14 -18.03 4.43
CA ALA A 461 -13.01 -18.92 4.10
C ALA A 461 -12.26 -18.50 2.83
N LYS A 462 -12.98 -17.90 1.85
CA LYS A 462 -12.39 -17.36 0.62
C LYS A 462 -11.56 -16.08 0.86
N ARG A 463 -11.58 -15.48 2.07
CA ARG A 463 -10.69 -14.37 2.43
C ARG A 463 -9.20 -14.76 2.27
N MET A 464 -8.85 -16.02 2.45
CA MET A 464 -7.47 -16.46 2.20
C MET A 464 -6.96 -16.19 0.77
N LEU A 465 -7.85 -15.92 -0.18
CA LEU A 465 -7.44 -15.53 -1.55
C LEU A 465 -6.71 -14.19 -1.59
N ILE A 466 -7.02 -13.25 -0.67
CA ILE A 466 -6.23 -12.01 -0.60
C ILE A 466 -4.82 -12.27 -0.06
N GLU A 467 -4.65 -13.21 0.87
CA GLU A 467 -3.33 -13.59 1.39
C GLU A 467 -2.44 -14.20 0.29
N ASN A 468 -3.03 -15.02 -0.60
CA ASN A 468 -2.34 -15.53 -1.77
C ASN A 468 -1.96 -14.41 -2.75
N ALA A 469 -2.88 -13.47 -3.00
CA ALA A 469 -2.59 -12.31 -3.85
C ALA A 469 -1.53 -11.40 -3.23
N LEU A 470 -1.56 -11.19 -1.91
CA LEU A 470 -0.52 -10.45 -1.17
C LEU A 470 0.84 -11.16 -1.26
N SER A 471 0.86 -12.49 -1.14
CA SER A 471 2.10 -13.28 -1.31
C SER A 471 2.70 -13.08 -2.71
N ASP A 472 1.87 -13.09 -3.75
CA ASP A 472 2.30 -12.84 -5.13
C ASP A 472 2.76 -11.38 -5.31
N ALA A 473 2.03 -10.42 -4.75
CA ALA A 473 2.41 -9.01 -4.75
C ALA A 473 3.78 -8.78 -4.08
N VAL A 474 4.07 -9.46 -2.99
CA VAL A 474 5.36 -9.37 -2.28
C VAL A 474 6.47 -10.07 -3.07
N ARG A 475 6.24 -11.30 -3.55
CA ARG A 475 7.29 -12.12 -4.15
C ARG A 475 7.60 -11.73 -5.59
N PHE A 476 6.58 -11.44 -6.37
CA PHE A 476 6.71 -11.18 -7.80
C PHE A 476 6.70 -9.68 -8.12
N PHE A 477 5.73 -8.92 -7.60
CA PHE A 477 5.66 -7.47 -7.86
C PHE A 477 6.52 -6.64 -6.91
N HIS A 478 7.28 -7.29 -6.01
CA HIS A 478 8.20 -6.66 -5.07
C HIS A 478 7.55 -5.56 -4.22
N MET A 479 6.33 -5.83 -3.73
CA MET A 479 5.57 -4.86 -2.94
C MET A 479 6.32 -4.38 -1.70
N ASN A 480 7.18 -5.23 -1.12
CA ASN A 480 8.00 -4.88 0.04
C ASN A 480 9.27 -4.07 -0.30
N ALA A 481 9.53 -3.81 -1.56
CA ALA A 481 10.63 -2.98 -2.01
C ALA A 481 10.18 -1.51 -2.09
N LEU A 482 10.42 -0.75 -1.02
CA LEU A 482 9.99 0.63 -0.92
C LEU A 482 10.69 1.55 -1.92
N SER A 483 9.93 2.34 -2.64
CA SER A 483 10.46 3.42 -3.48
C SER A 483 10.88 4.65 -2.67
N SER A 484 10.36 4.82 -1.45
CA SER A 484 10.61 5.97 -0.57
C SER A 484 10.08 5.70 0.85
N ALA A 485 10.56 6.47 1.83
CA ALA A 485 9.95 6.55 3.16
C ALA A 485 8.68 7.42 3.19
N VAL A 486 8.35 8.11 2.11
CA VAL A 486 7.17 8.98 1.98
C VAL A 486 6.00 8.16 1.41
N GLY A 487 4.93 7.99 2.21
CA GLY A 487 3.80 7.12 1.87
C GLY A 487 3.18 7.40 0.50
N ILE A 488 2.96 8.66 0.16
CA ILE A 488 2.38 9.05 -1.14
C ILE A 488 3.24 8.66 -2.36
N LYS A 489 4.56 8.51 -2.20
CA LYS A 489 5.43 8.00 -3.26
C LYS A 489 5.29 6.50 -3.44
N VAL A 490 5.09 5.79 -2.33
CA VAL A 490 4.78 4.35 -2.32
C VAL A 490 3.40 4.10 -2.91
N ASP A 491 2.43 4.99 -2.65
CA ASP A 491 1.05 4.90 -3.13
C ASP A 491 0.98 4.81 -4.66
N PHE A 492 1.81 5.57 -5.37
CA PHE A 492 1.89 5.46 -6.84
C PHE A 492 2.39 4.08 -7.31
N ASP A 493 3.36 3.49 -6.60
CA ASP A 493 3.83 2.12 -6.91
C ASP A 493 2.75 1.07 -6.64
N MET A 494 1.92 1.30 -5.63
CA MET A 494 0.78 0.42 -5.34
C MET A 494 -0.29 0.50 -6.44
N ALA A 495 -0.59 1.69 -6.96
CA ALA A 495 -1.50 1.83 -8.10
C ALA A 495 -0.97 1.11 -9.36
N LEU A 496 0.33 1.19 -9.63
CA LEU A 496 0.95 0.42 -10.72
C LEU A 496 0.85 -1.09 -10.49
N LEU A 497 1.00 -1.54 -9.24
CA LEU A 497 0.81 -2.95 -8.88
C LEU A 497 -0.62 -3.41 -9.15
N VAL A 498 -1.63 -2.61 -8.80
CA VAL A 498 -3.05 -2.92 -9.09
C VAL A 498 -3.25 -3.15 -10.59
N ILE A 499 -2.75 -2.24 -11.44
CA ILE A 499 -2.89 -2.36 -12.91
C ILE A 499 -2.11 -3.56 -13.43
N ALA A 500 -0.85 -3.74 -13.02
CA ALA A 500 -0.01 -4.85 -13.50
C ALA A 500 -0.57 -6.22 -13.09
N SER A 501 -1.04 -6.36 -11.84
CA SER A 501 -1.67 -7.60 -11.38
C SER A 501 -2.97 -7.91 -12.14
N GLY A 502 -3.75 -6.87 -12.49
CA GLY A 502 -4.93 -7.00 -13.34
C GLY A 502 -4.61 -7.51 -14.73
N LEU A 503 -3.56 -6.99 -15.37
CA LEU A 503 -3.08 -7.46 -16.68
C LEU A 503 -2.65 -8.94 -16.65
N TYR A 504 -1.92 -9.36 -15.59
CA TYR A 504 -1.59 -10.78 -15.38
C TYR A 504 -2.84 -11.65 -15.22
N ARG A 505 -3.85 -11.17 -14.50
CA ARG A 505 -5.13 -11.90 -14.32
C ARG A 505 -5.90 -12.03 -15.63
N GLN A 506 -5.94 -10.97 -16.45
CA GLN A 506 -6.55 -11.03 -17.78
C GLN A 506 -5.82 -12.03 -18.70
N LEU A 507 -4.48 -11.98 -18.71
CA LEU A 507 -3.67 -12.93 -19.47
C LEU A 507 -3.90 -14.37 -18.99
N ALA A 508 -3.90 -14.60 -17.66
CA ALA A 508 -4.12 -15.92 -17.07
C ALA A 508 -5.45 -16.57 -17.49
N LYS A 509 -6.52 -15.77 -17.56
CA LYS A 509 -7.85 -16.27 -17.98
C LYS A 509 -7.87 -16.83 -19.41
N ASN A 510 -7.00 -16.32 -20.27
CA ASN A 510 -6.88 -16.74 -21.66
C ASN A 510 -5.94 -17.94 -21.87
N MET A 511 -5.19 -18.35 -20.83
CA MET A 511 -4.20 -19.42 -20.90
C MET A 511 -4.73 -20.70 -20.27
N ARG A 512 -4.85 -21.76 -21.04
CA ARG A 512 -5.33 -23.07 -20.58
C ARG A 512 -4.47 -23.57 -19.40
N GLY A 513 -5.11 -23.88 -18.28
CA GLY A 513 -4.43 -24.36 -17.07
C GLY A 513 -3.83 -23.26 -16.17
N TYR A 514 -3.90 -21.99 -16.55
CA TYR A 514 -3.35 -20.86 -15.80
C TYR A 514 -4.40 -19.93 -15.19
N ALA A 515 -5.70 -20.23 -15.36
CA ALA A 515 -6.78 -19.35 -14.90
C ALA A 515 -6.69 -18.95 -13.43
N ASP A 516 -6.10 -19.80 -12.57
CA ASP A 516 -5.89 -19.55 -11.15
C ASP A 516 -4.42 -19.32 -10.76
N ALA A 517 -3.51 -19.28 -11.75
CA ALA A 517 -2.09 -19.16 -11.52
C ALA A 517 -1.71 -17.76 -10.97
N GLN A 518 -0.70 -17.72 -10.13
CA GLN A 518 -0.07 -16.49 -9.66
C GLN A 518 0.79 -15.86 -10.77
N ALA A 519 0.98 -14.54 -10.72
CA ALA A 519 1.76 -13.81 -11.71
C ALA A 519 3.20 -14.32 -11.84
N GLY A 520 3.84 -14.67 -10.73
CA GLY A 520 5.18 -15.25 -10.74
C GLY A 520 5.27 -16.58 -11.48
N HIS A 521 4.22 -17.38 -11.43
CA HIS A 521 4.12 -18.64 -12.18
C HIS A 521 3.97 -18.37 -13.70
N ILE A 522 3.04 -17.48 -14.06
CA ILE A 522 2.82 -17.06 -15.45
C ILE A 522 4.08 -16.44 -16.04
N PHE A 523 4.76 -15.59 -15.28
CA PHE A 523 6.03 -14.99 -15.70
C PHE A 523 7.08 -16.03 -16.02
N ARG A 524 7.33 -16.96 -15.10
CA ARG A 524 8.35 -18.00 -15.27
C ARG A 524 8.11 -18.87 -16.51
N ASP A 525 6.85 -19.26 -16.72
CA ASP A 525 6.50 -20.24 -17.73
C ASP A 525 6.20 -19.61 -19.11
N LEU A 526 5.60 -18.41 -19.15
CA LEU A 526 5.07 -17.83 -20.38
C LEU A 526 5.73 -16.49 -20.76
N ILE A 527 6.11 -15.66 -19.78
CA ILE A 527 6.57 -14.28 -20.06
C ILE A 527 8.09 -14.16 -20.14
N ASN A 528 8.82 -14.84 -19.25
CA ASN A 528 10.29 -14.79 -19.24
C ASN A 528 10.88 -15.55 -20.43
N MET A 529 10.69 -15.02 -21.62
CA MET A 529 11.22 -15.60 -22.87
C MET A 529 11.74 -14.51 -23.82
N PRO A 530 12.86 -14.78 -24.49
CA PRO A 530 13.37 -13.91 -25.55
C PRO A 530 12.56 -14.02 -26.83
N ALA A 531 12.72 -13.02 -27.69
CA ALA A 531 12.12 -13.00 -29.01
C ALA A 531 13.00 -12.25 -30.01
N THR A 532 12.86 -12.59 -31.28
CA THR A 532 13.36 -11.80 -32.40
C THR A 532 12.28 -10.84 -32.86
N VAL A 533 12.59 -9.54 -32.89
CA VAL A 533 11.67 -8.49 -33.34
C VAL A 533 12.12 -7.98 -34.69
N THR A 534 11.18 -7.95 -35.64
CA THR A 534 11.38 -7.35 -36.97
C THR A 534 10.41 -6.18 -37.13
N VAL A 535 10.95 -4.98 -37.29
CA VAL A 535 10.18 -3.78 -37.60
C VAL A 535 10.09 -3.68 -39.13
N GLY A 536 8.89 -3.76 -39.67
CA GLY A 536 8.60 -3.55 -41.09
C GLY A 536 8.06 -2.15 -41.38
N ALA A 537 7.61 -1.90 -42.58
CA ALA A 537 7.07 -0.60 -42.99
C ALA A 537 5.75 -0.23 -42.27
N SER A 538 4.89 -1.22 -42.02
CA SER A 538 3.56 -1.04 -41.40
C SER A 538 3.25 -2.03 -40.30
N ASP A 539 4.17 -2.91 -39.98
CA ASP A 539 4.00 -3.97 -38.97
C ASP A 539 5.25 -4.18 -38.15
N VAL A 540 5.05 -4.72 -36.97
CA VAL A 540 6.10 -5.19 -36.07
C VAL A 540 5.83 -6.67 -35.82
N THR A 541 6.73 -7.52 -36.26
CA THR A 541 6.63 -8.97 -36.06
C THR A 541 7.52 -9.39 -34.89
N VAL A 542 6.92 -10.06 -33.92
CA VAL A 542 7.60 -10.63 -32.75
C VAL A 542 7.57 -12.14 -32.85
N ARG A 543 8.70 -12.76 -33.09
CA ARG A 543 8.86 -14.22 -33.14
C ARG A 543 9.44 -14.70 -31.82
N PHE A 544 8.65 -15.44 -31.06
CA PHE A 544 9.06 -16.04 -29.80
C PHE A 544 10.05 -17.19 -30.03
N HIS A 545 11.04 -17.25 -29.14
CA HIS A 545 11.95 -18.39 -29.13
C HIS A 545 11.28 -19.64 -28.56
N ARG A 546 11.64 -20.81 -29.04
CA ARG A 546 11.07 -22.09 -28.59
C ARG A 546 11.23 -22.29 -27.08
N ARG A 547 10.13 -22.58 -26.40
CA ARG A 547 10.03 -22.88 -24.98
C ARG A 547 9.04 -24.00 -24.74
N ALA A 548 9.19 -24.73 -23.64
CA ALA A 548 8.32 -25.86 -23.29
C ALA A 548 6.82 -25.50 -23.24
N HIS A 549 6.51 -24.27 -22.78
CA HIS A 549 5.14 -23.80 -22.62
C HIS A 549 4.61 -22.98 -23.82
N LEU A 550 5.39 -22.82 -24.89
CA LEU A 550 4.95 -22.08 -26.08
C LEU A 550 3.64 -22.67 -26.70
N PRO A 551 3.39 -23.99 -26.70
CA PRO A 551 2.12 -24.54 -27.16
C PRO A 551 0.89 -23.96 -26.45
N ILE A 552 0.98 -23.62 -25.19
CA ILE A 552 -0.14 -23.01 -24.43
C ILE A 552 -0.49 -21.62 -24.96
N ILE A 553 0.52 -20.85 -25.38
CA ILE A 553 0.32 -19.54 -26.00
C ILE A 553 -0.30 -19.69 -27.39
N ILE A 554 0.13 -20.69 -28.15
CA ILE A 554 -0.45 -21.03 -29.48
C ILE A 554 -1.92 -21.42 -29.30
N ASP A 555 -2.21 -22.35 -28.39
CA ASP A 555 -3.57 -22.85 -28.13
C ASP A 555 -4.52 -21.74 -27.64
N SER A 556 -4.01 -20.66 -27.08
CA SER A 556 -4.82 -19.51 -26.63
C SER A 556 -5.41 -18.70 -27.80
N GLY A 557 -4.92 -18.87 -29.04
CA GLY A 557 -5.30 -18.08 -30.20
C GLY A 557 -4.78 -16.62 -30.18
N MET A 558 -3.99 -16.23 -29.20
CA MET A 558 -3.47 -14.85 -29.10
C MET A 558 -2.51 -14.50 -30.24
N LEU A 559 -1.84 -15.48 -30.81
CA LEU A 559 -0.91 -15.28 -31.94
C LEU A 559 -1.63 -15.03 -33.27
N ASP A 560 -2.87 -15.44 -33.38
CA ASP A 560 -3.66 -15.39 -34.63
C ASP A 560 -4.35 -14.03 -34.83
N SER A 561 -4.32 -13.16 -33.82
CA SER A 561 -5.02 -11.88 -33.82
C SER A 561 -4.05 -10.70 -33.89
N PRO A 562 -3.77 -10.14 -35.08
CA PRO A 562 -2.96 -8.95 -35.24
C PRO A 562 -3.59 -7.77 -34.50
N VAL A 563 -2.76 -6.95 -33.80
CA VAL A 563 -3.21 -5.83 -32.98
C VAL A 563 -2.63 -4.52 -33.51
N LYS A 564 -3.48 -3.53 -33.84
CA LYS A 564 -3.03 -2.16 -34.14
C LYS A 564 -2.57 -1.48 -32.86
N VAL A 565 -1.35 -0.96 -32.86
CA VAL A 565 -0.72 -0.36 -31.69
C VAL A 565 -0.66 1.17 -31.85
N PRO A 566 -1.48 1.92 -31.12
CA PRO A 566 -1.59 3.37 -31.29
C PRO A 566 -0.25 4.11 -31.12
N TRP A 567 0.57 3.70 -30.14
CA TRP A 567 1.86 4.32 -29.86
C TRP A 567 2.99 3.91 -30.80
N TRP A 568 2.70 3.06 -31.78
CA TRP A 568 3.58 2.74 -32.91
C TRP A 568 3.05 3.37 -34.21
N ASN A 569 2.47 4.55 -34.13
CA ASN A 569 1.84 5.23 -35.25
C ASN A 569 0.78 4.35 -35.98
N GLY A 570 0.13 3.45 -35.24
CA GLY A 570 -0.88 2.53 -35.79
C GLY A 570 -0.32 1.31 -36.49
N SER A 571 1.00 1.05 -36.41
CA SER A 571 1.60 -0.19 -36.92
C SER A 571 1.00 -1.42 -36.26
N THR A 572 0.92 -2.51 -36.99
CA THR A 572 0.29 -3.74 -36.54
C THR A 572 1.29 -4.67 -35.90
N LEU A 573 1.03 -5.09 -34.64
CA LEU A 573 1.76 -6.19 -34.01
C LEU A 573 1.31 -7.53 -34.60
N ARG A 574 2.26 -8.35 -35.01
CA ARG A 574 2.10 -9.77 -35.34
C ARG A 574 2.98 -10.59 -34.42
N MET A 575 2.40 -11.60 -33.79
CA MET A 575 3.12 -12.50 -32.90
C MET A 575 3.22 -13.87 -33.55
N LEU A 576 4.42 -14.47 -33.56
CA LEU A 576 4.71 -15.77 -34.17
C LEU A 576 5.42 -16.67 -33.14
N ALA A 577 5.14 -17.98 -33.25
CA ALA A 577 5.83 -19.01 -32.47
C ALA A 577 7.18 -19.40 -33.10
#